data_b14b7c1a668ddca899dcdf30ed4615d0
#
_entry.id   b14b7c1a668ddca899dcdf30ed4615d0
#
_cell.length_a   1.000
_cell.length_b   1.000
_cell.length_c   1.000
_cell.angle_alpha   90.00
_cell.angle_beta   90.00
_cell.angle_gamma   90.00
#
_symmetry.space_group_name_H-M   'P 1'
#
loop_
_entity.id
_entity.type
_entity.pdbx_description
1 polymer ?
#
loop_
_entity_poly.entity_id
_entity_poly.type
_entity_poly.pdbx_seq_one_letter_code
_entity_poly.pdbx_strand_id
1 'polypeptide(L)'
;MASRKLRVLLGLALLVCAGAARAEGAWSFQSVPRVVSIGDVHGAYAELERVLEATKLVDEQGRWSGGATHLVSLGDLVDRGPDSRKVLDLLMRLFEEAPQRGGYVHVLLGNHEAMVLAGDRRYVSPADYETFGGKAGYLAAFSPAGRYGGWLLERNAVIRIGDVVFVHGGLAPVLAELGAEEVNRRLREELRVLIEGQQALVAAGVFEAGADLGEQMDAVGALLTPDKAATLDPELLAHARRLESFDRTLAFDPAGPLWYRGTAENPEPEERPLVDAVLGKLGAKRAVIGHTPTPDLRVRTRFDGRVVLADTGMLTAYYGGHPAAVELVGGAVTAIYPLEDKTEEPRPVASPEPAAAPEAAPVPSATPAPSDAPKQETRKLTDPEIENFLATAQVVASKELGTGITNPKRLTLRMGTQEMRAVFKYVDSIIGETTTSNDRLARLNQSDSWRYEIAAYKLDRMIGLNLVPVTVVRTVEGKTGAVQLWIEGAIDEGERVKMKLKPPDQAAFDETFRRMRMFDALIFNEDRHQGNVLYTTADWKVHAIDHTRAFRTRTSFPPDVRHKDLTPPPEMAERMAALDVPKLKAALGEWLDDIQIRAVLKRRDQILSQSGKKK
;
A
#
# COMPACT_ATOMS: atom_id res chain seq x y z
N MET A 1 67.76 29.58 -9.75
CA MET A 1 66.41 30.14 -9.51
C MET A 1 65.28 29.50 -10.33
N ALA A 2 65.56 28.54 -11.18
CA ALA A 2 64.52 27.87 -12.03
C ALA A 2 63.84 26.64 -11.41
N SER A 3 64.34 26.05 -10.31
CA SER A 3 63.80 24.80 -9.73
C SER A 3 62.69 25.00 -8.69
N ARG A 4 62.46 26.22 -8.20
CA ARG A 4 61.40 26.49 -7.18
C ARG A 4 60.05 26.82 -7.79
N LYS A 5 59.99 27.35 -9.02
CA LYS A 5 58.74 27.68 -9.74
C LYS A 5 58.07 26.46 -10.35
N LEU A 6 58.80 25.41 -10.65
CA LEU A 6 58.25 24.17 -11.22
C LEU A 6 57.53 23.27 -10.16
N ARG A 7 57.94 23.35 -8.89
CA ARG A 7 57.30 22.60 -7.79
C ARG A 7 55.98 23.19 -7.31
N VAL A 8 55.75 24.47 -7.49
CA VAL A 8 54.50 25.14 -7.15
C VAL A 8 53.43 24.89 -8.21
N LEU A 9 53.80 24.77 -9.48
CA LEU A 9 52.86 24.45 -10.57
C LEU A 9 52.44 22.96 -10.58
N LEU A 10 53.30 22.03 -10.16
CA LEU A 10 52.91 20.60 -9.97
C LEU A 10 52.04 20.38 -8.73
N GLY A 11 52.18 21.22 -7.71
CA GLY A 11 51.33 21.16 -6.50
C GLY A 11 49.90 21.68 -6.73
N LEU A 12 49.69 22.62 -7.64
CA LEU A 12 48.36 23.15 -8.00
C LEU A 12 47.65 22.26 -9.03
N ALA A 13 48.38 21.53 -9.88
CA ALA A 13 47.78 20.59 -10.83
C ALA A 13 47.31 19.28 -10.18
N LEU A 14 47.84 18.91 -9.00
CA LEU A 14 47.43 17.75 -8.24
C LEU A 14 46.21 18.01 -7.32
N LEU A 15 45.81 19.26 -7.11
CA LEU A 15 44.62 19.62 -6.32
C LEU A 15 43.34 19.76 -7.17
N VAL A 16 43.44 19.71 -8.50
CA VAL A 16 42.27 19.80 -9.39
C VAL A 16 41.81 18.41 -9.93
N CYS A 17 42.60 17.35 -9.73
CA CYS A 17 42.23 15.98 -10.11
C CYS A 17 41.80 15.09 -8.95
N ALA A 18 41.45 15.66 -7.78
CA ALA A 18 40.61 14.94 -6.84
C ALA A 18 39.14 15.08 -7.28
N GLY A 19 38.86 14.72 -8.53
CA GLY A 19 37.53 14.27 -8.93
C GLY A 19 37.20 13.13 -8.00
N ALA A 20 36.24 13.35 -7.09
CA ALA A 20 35.79 12.36 -6.14
C ALA A 20 35.51 11.07 -6.92
N ALA A 21 36.37 10.06 -6.76
CA ALA A 21 36.03 8.72 -7.13
C ALA A 21 34.68 8.45 -6.47
N ARG A 22 33.64 8.25 -7.28
CA ARG A 22 32.31 7.90 -6.85
C ARG A 22 32.46 6.63 -6.03
N ALA A 23 32.42 6.71 -4.71
CA ALA A 23 32.39 5.51 -3.90
C ALA A 23 31.05 4.85 -4.21
N GLU A 24 31.08 3.74 -4.98
CA GLU A 24 29.91 2.89 -5.19
C GLU A 24 29.31 2.58 -3.83
N GLY A 25 27.99 2.84 -3.68
CA GLY A 25 27.28 2.61 -2.44
C GLY A 25 27.38 3.73 -1.39
N ALA A 26 27.99 4.89 -1.67
CA ALA A 26 27.98 6.01 -0.73
C ALA A 26 26.54 6.42 -0.36
N TRP A 27 26.24 6.43 0.93
CA TRP A 27 24.92 6.81 1.46
C TRP A 27 24.93 8.16 2.18
N SER A 28 26.09 8.70 2.52
CA SER A 28 26.25 9.95 3.28
C SER A 28 27.06 10.95 2.50
N PHE A 29 26.51 12.16 2.33
CA PHE A 29 27.09 13.26 1.56
C PHE A 29 27.24 14.49 2.43
N GLN A 30 28.20 15.35 2.09
CA GLN A 30 28.39 16.63 2.74
C GLN A 30 27.17 17.53 2.52
N SER A 31 26.97 18.52 3.41
CA SER A 31 25.97 19.55 3.22
C SER A 31 26.26 20.36 1.95
N VAL A 32 25.23 20.63 1.18
CA VAL A 32 25.28 21.44 -0.04
C VAL A 32 24.35 22.65 0.08
N PRO A 33 24.59 23.72 -0.69
CA PRO A 33 23.77 24.92 -0.57
C PRO A 33 22.29 24.72 -0.88
N ARG A 34 21.98 23.78 -1.77
CA ARG A 34 20.62 23.53 -2.24
C ARG A 34 20.40 22.04 -2.51
N VAL A 35 19.31 21.50 -1.99
CA VAL A 35 18.79 20.16 -2.35
C VAL A 35 17.38 20.33 -2.87
N VAL A 36 17.04 19.63 -3.95
CA VAL A 36 15.67 19.49 -4.45
C VAL A 36 15.29 18.02 -4.36
N SER A 37 14.16 17.70 -3.74
CA SER A 37 13.64 16.35 -3.68
C SER A 37 12.31 16.25 -4.40
N ILE A 38 12.08 15.13 -5.08
CA ILE A 38 10.81 14.76 -5.73
C ILE A 38 10.30 13.48 -5.13
N GLY A 39 8.97 13.40 -4.94
CA GLY A 39 8.27 12.20 -4.50
C GLY A 39 8.09 11.16 -5.60
N ASP A 40 7.06 10.36 -5.47
CA ASP A 40 6.72 9.26 -6.36
C ASP A 40 6.34 9.76 -7.76
N VAL A 41 6.97 9.23 -8.81
CA VAL A 41 6.82 9.70 -10.20
C VAL A 41 5.87 8.82 -10.99
N HIS A 42 5.98 7.48 -10.84
CA HIS A 42 5.09 6.52 -11.50
C HIS A 42 4.88 6.74 -13.01
N GLY A 43 5.97 6.90 -13.77
CA GLY A 43 5.87 7.11 -15.21
C GLY A 43 5.24 8.44 -15.64
N ALA A 44 5.10 9.43 -14.75
CA ALA A 44 4.59 10.77 -15.04
C ALA A 44 5.68 11.65 -15.64
N TYR A 45 6.10 11.34 -16.86
CA TYR A 45 7.24 12.00 -17.50
C TYR A 45 7.00 13.51 -17.72
N ALA A 46 5.83 13.90 -18.23
CA ALA A 46 5.51 15.29 -18.51
C ALA A 46 5.44 16.14 -17.24
N GLU A 47 4.94 15.59 -16.16
CA GLU A 47 4.88 16.23 -14.84
C GLU A 47 6.30 16.39 -14.26
N LEU A 48 7.13 15.35 -14.38
CA LEU A 48 8.53 15.38 -13.96
C LEU A 48 9.32 16.48 -14.72
N GLU A 49 9.20 16.57 -16.04
CA GLU A 49 9.85 17.61 -16.83
C GLU A 49 9.50 19.00 -16.30
N ARG A 50 8.21 19.28 -16.08
CA ARG A 50 7.75 20.57 -15.53
C ARG A 50 8.32 20.87 -14.15
N VAL A 51 8.44 19.86 -13.28
CA VAL A 51 9.06 20.01 -11.96
C VAL A 51 10.54 20.37 -12.10
N LEU A 52 11.27 19.70 -12.99
CA LEU A 52 12.70 19.96 -13.21
C LEU A 52 12.96 21.34 -13.83
N GLU A 53 12.11 21.79 -14.76
CA GLU A 53 12.16 23.13 -15.35
C GLU A 53 11.86 24.22 -14.32
N ALA A 54 10.75 24.11 -13.58
CA ALA A 54 10.35 25.08 -12.55
C ALA A 54 11.38 25.20 -11.43
N THR A 55 12.05 24.12 -11.09
CA THR A 55 13.16 24.12 -10.12
C THR A 55 14.49 24.54 -10.72
N LYS A 56 14.55 24.85 -12.02
CA LYS A 56 15.76 25.23 -12.77
C LYS A 56 16.89 24.20 -12.68
N LEU A 57 16.52 22.94 -12.56
CA LEU A 57 17.48 21.84 -12.58
C LEU A 57 17.86 21.43 -13.99
N VAL A 58 16.98 21.72 -14.96
CA VAL A 58 17.24 21.54 -16.38
C VAL A 58 16.99 22.85 -17.16
N ASP A 59 17.69 22.99 -18.29
CA ASP A 59 17.47 24.06 -19.26
C ASP A 59 16.33 23.68 -20.25
N GLU A 60 15.98 24.60 -21.16
CA GLU A 60 14.94 24.37 -22.19
C GLU A 60 15.23 23.18 -23.12
N GLN A 61 16.43 22.67 -23.16
CA GLN A 61 16.83 21.47 -23.88
C GLN A 61 16.86 20.23 -22.97
N GLY A 62 16.37 20.34 -21.74
CA GLY A 62 16.30 19.28 -20.74
C GLY A 62 17.67 18.86 -20.19
N ARG A 63 18.76 19.64 -20.37
CA ARG A 63 20.11 19.34 -19.88
C ARG A 63 20.30 19.93 -18.47
N TRP A 64 21.17 19.30 -17.67
CA TRP A 64 21.43 19.78 -16.31
C TRP A 64 21.88 21.24 -16.28
N SER A 65 21.15 22.08 -15.57
CA SER A 65 21.44 23.50 -15.32
C SER A 65 21.50 23.87 -13.84
N GLY A 66 21.26 22.88 -12.94
CA GLY A 66 21.15 23.07 -11.50
C GLY A 66 22.48 23.43 -10.78
N GLY A 67 23.62 23.51 -11.51
CA GLY A 67 24.91 23.79 -10.89
C GLY A 67 25.25 22.80 -9.79
N ALA A 68 25.64 23.30 -8.60
CA ALA A 68 25.99 22.48 -7.43
C ALA A 68 24.78 21.93 -6.64
N THR A 69 23.57 22.02 -7.16
CA THR A 69 22.36 21.47 -6.52
C THR A 69 22.41 19.95 -6.52
N HIS A 70 21.95 19.34 -5.43
CA HIS A 70 21.64 17.91 -5.39
C HIS A 70 20.14 17.69 -5.66
N LEU A 71 19.81 16.87 -6.66
CA LEU A 71 18.46 16.34 -6.89
C LEU A 71 18.34 14.98 -6.20
N VAL A 72 17.27 14.76 -5.45
CA VAL A 72 16.94 13.46 -4.85
C VAL A 72 15.56 13.02 -5.33
N SER A 73 15.51 11.92 -6.09
CA SER A 73 14.27 11.20 -6.35
C SER A 73 14.09 10.14 -5.26
N LEU A 74 12.93 10.15 -4.62
CA LEU A 74 12.63 9.25 -3.50
C LEU A 74 12.29 7.82 -3.92
N GLY A 75 12.25 7.51 -5.23
CA GLY A 75 11.87 6.21 -5.77
C GLY A 75 10.49 6.23 -6.43
N ASP A 76 9.97 5.04 -6.70
CA ASP A 76 8.70 4.83 -7.42
C ASP A 76 8.66 5.59 -8.75
N LEU A 77 9.66 5.33 -9.58
CA LEU A 77 9.79 5.90 -10.94
C LEU A 77 8.92 5.18 -11.94
N VAL A 78 8.67 3.88 -11.67
CA VAL A 78 8.01 2.92 -12.55
C VAL A 78 6.59 2.63 -12.11
N ASP A 79 5.87 1.87 -12.95
CA ASP A 79 4.50 1.43 -12.71
C ASP A 79 3.43 2.52 -12.83
N ARG A 80 2.16 2.10 -13.00
CA ARG A 80 0.94 2.92 -13.06
C ARG A 80 0.85 3.79 -14.31
N GLY A 81 1.84 4.66 -14.52
CA GLY A 81 1.89 5.57 -15.66
C GLY A 81 2.44 4.93 -16.93
N PRO A 82 2.36 5.67 -18.07
CA PRO A 82 2.70 5.13 -19.38
C PRO A 82 4.17 5.33 -19.79
N ASP A 83 4.95 6.14 -19.07
CA ASP A 83 6.24 6.66 -19.54
C ASP A 83 7.42 6.34 -18.62
N SER A 84 7.39 5.20 -17.89
CA SER A 84 8.50 4.80 -16.98
C SER A 84 9.86 4.78 -17.70
N ARG A 85 9.88 4.35 -18.97
CA ARG A 85 11.10 4.36 -19.77
C ARG A 85 11.69 5.75 -19.94
N LYS A 86 10.84 6.76 -20.28
CA LYS A 86 11.29 8.12 -20.45
C LYS A 86 11.78 8.73 -19.13
N VAL A 87 11.09 8.44 -18.03
CA VAL A 87 11.50 8.86 -16.67
C VAL A 87 12.87 8.31 -16.33
N LEU A 88 13.08 7.00 -16.50
CA LEU A 88 14.36 6.35 -16.23
C LEU A 88 15.48 6.91 -17.14
N ASP A 89 15.23 7.03 -18.46
CA ASP A 89 16.22 7.57 -19.39
C ASP A 89 16.62 9.01 -19.04
N LEU A 90 15.66 9.85 -18.64
CA LEU A 90 15.93 11.22 -18.20
C LEU A 90 16.79 11.25 -16.93
N LEU A 91 16.39 10.54 -15.88
CA LEU A 91 17.12 10.55 -14.61
C LEU A 91 18.50 9.89 -14.74
N MET A 92 18.63 8.81 -15.52
CA MET A 92 19.95 8.21 -15.81
C MET A 92 20.87 9.19 -16.56
N ARG A 93 20.35 9.95 -17.51
CA ARG A 93 21.11 10.98 -18.21
C ARG A 93 21.55 12.10 -17.28
N LEU A 94 20.62 12.63 -16.48
CA LEU A 94 20.93 13.68 -15.51
C LEU A 94 21.90 13.20 -14.41
N PHE A 95 21.84 11.93 -14.04
CA PHE A 95 22.78 11.28 -13.12
C PHE A 95 24.23 11.32 -13.63
N GLU A 96 24.44 11.26 -14.95
CA GLU A 96 25.77 11.40 -15.57
C GLU A 96 26.15 12.86 -15.82
N GLU A 97 25.19 13.74 -16.14
CA GLU A 97 25.46 15.15 -16.47
C GLU A 97 25.75 16.03 -15.24
N ALA A 98 25.00 15.82 -14.13
CA ALA A 98 25.08 16.71 -12.96
C ALA A 98 26.48 16.79 -12.34
N PRO A 99 27.23 15.68 -12.16
CA PRO A 99 28.58 15.75 -11.60
C PRO A 99 29.57 16.57 -12.44
N GLN A 100 29.38 16.61 -13.76
CA GLN A 100 30.22 17.41 -14.66
C GLN A 100 30.05 18.91 -14.47
N ARG A 101 28.96 19.30 -13.78
CA ARG A 101 28.63 20.72 -13.47
C ARG A 101 28.61 21.02 -11.96
N GLY A 102 29.18 20.11 -11.15
CA GLY A 102 29.31 20.25 -9.70
C GLY A 102 28.07 19.87 -8.89
N GLY A 103 27.02 19.37 -9.54
CA GLY A 103 25.80 18.89 -8.91
C GLY A 103 25.77 17.37 -8.73
N TYR A 104 24.63 16.84 -8.29
CA TYR A 104 24.42 15.42 -8.12
C TYR A 104 22.94 15.04 -8.31
N VAL A 105 22.69 13.86 -8.90
CA VAL A 105 21.35 13.25 -8.93
C VAL A 105 21.41 11.96 -8.12
N HIS A 106 20.59 11.87 -7.10
CA HIS A 106 20.41 10.69 -6.29
C HIS A 106 19.06 10.08 -6.63
N VAL A 107 19.06 8.82 -7.01
CA VAL A 107 17.83 8.05 -7.23
C VAL A 107 17.78 6.97 -6.17
N LEU A 108 16.75 6.97 -5.36
CA LEU A 108 16.50 5.94 -4.37
C LEU A 108 15.64 4.82 -4.97
N LEU A 109 15.74 3.63 -4.38
CA LEU A 109 14.79 2.56 -4.65
C LEU A 109 13.49 2.87 -3.91
N GLY A 110 12.36 2.80 -4.64
CA GLY A 110 11.04 2.64 -4.07
C GLY A 110 10.62 1.17 -4.04
N ASN A 111 9.46 0.92 -3.48
CA ASN A 111 8.91 -0.44 -3.45
C ASN A 111 8.53 -0.93 -4.86
N HIS A 112 8.12 -0.05 -5.77
CA HIS A 112 7.80 -0.41 -7.15
C HIS A 112 9.03 -0.84 -7.95
N GLU A 113 10.18 -0.23 -7.77
CA GLU A 113 11.43 -0.73 -8.34
C GLU A 113 11.76 -2.14 -7.83
N ALA A 114 11.65 -2.37 -6.51
CA ALA A 114 11.88 -3.70 -5.91
C ALA A 114 10.89 -4.74 -6.46
N MET A 115 9.61 -4.38 -6.61
CA MET A 115 8.58 -5.25 -7.18
C MET A 115 8.90 -5.66 -8.61
N VAL A 116 9.20 -4.71 -9.48
CA VAL A 116 9.53 -4.98 -10.88
C VAL A 116 10.77 -5.85 -11.00
N LEU A 117 11.82 -5.58 -10.22
CA LEU A 117 13.05 -6.36 -10.19
C LEU A 117 12.80 -7.82 -9.74
N ALA A 118 11.90 -8.03 -8.78
CA ALA A 118 11.50 -9.36 -8.31
C ALA A 118 10.43 -10.05 -9.19
N GLY A 119 10.07 -9.45 -10.33
CA GLY A 119 9.08 -10.03 -11.24
C GLY A 119 7.62 -9.76 -10.87
N ASP A 120 7.36 -8.92 -9.89
CA ASP A 120 6.02 -8.45 -9.59
C ASP A 120 5.67 -7.24 -10.48
N ARG A 121 4.93 -7.50 -11.52
CA ARG A 121 4.60 -6.54 -12.58
C ARG A 121 3.13 -6.15 -12.59
N ARG A 122 2.45 -6.35 -11.48
CA ARG A 122 0.99 -6.12 -11.37
C ARG A 122 0.58 -4.67 -11.61
N TYR A 123 1.49 -3.72 -11.49
CA TYR A 123 1.24 -2.29 -11.67
C TYR A 123 1.76 -1.72 -12.99
N VAL A 124 2.43 -2.54 -13.81
CA VAL A 124 2.92 -2.10 -15.12
C VAL A 124 1.75 -1.90 -16.07
N SER A 125 1.60 -0.68 -16.59
CA SER A 125 0.52 -0.37 -17.53
C SER A 125 0.78 -1.00 -18.92
N PRO A 126 -0.27 -1.32 -19.70
CA PRO A 126 -0.10 -1.79 -21.08
C PRO A 126 0.68 -0.79 -21.96
N ALA A 127 0.42 0.50 -21.79
CA ALA A 127 1.12 1.55 -22.52
C ALA A 127 2.61 1.59 -22.17
N ASP A 128 2.95 1.35 -20.91
CA ASP A 128 4.34 1.29 -20.48
C ASP A 128 5.10 0.10 -21.11
N TYR A 129 4.47 -1.09 -21.19
CA TYR A 129 5.04 -2.22 -21.92
C TYR A 129 5.37 -1.88 -23.37
N GLU A 130 4.50 -1.14 -24.06
CA GLU A 130 4.72 -0.74 -25.45
C GLU A 130 5.98 0.11 -25.63
N THR A 131 6.30 0.98 -24.66
CA THR A 131 7.51 1.82 -24.70
C THR A 131 8.79 1.01 -24.67
N PHE A 132 8.75 -0.21 -24.12
CA PHE A 132 9.88 -1.15 -24.05
C PHE A 132 9.90 -2.16 -25.22
N GLY A 133 8.94 -2.08 -26.17
CA GLY A 133 8.80 -3.05 -27.25
C GLY A 133 8.05 -4.31 -26.85
N GLY A 134 7.07 -4.17 -25.94
CA GLY A 134 6.23 -5.24 -25.41
C GLY A 134 6.81 -5.92 -24.16
N LYS A 135 6.07 -6.92 -23.63
CA LYS A 135 6.44 -7.64 -22.40
C LYS A 135 7.85 -8.21 -22.44
N ALA A 136 8.26 -8.80 -23.56
CA ALA A 136 9.61 -9.40 -23.69
C ALA A 136 10.72 -8.34 -23.59
N GLY A 137 10.53 -7.17 -24.23
CA GLY A 137 11.46 -6.06 -24.15
C GLY A 137 11.54 -5.48 -22.73
N TYR A 138 10.41 -5.37 -22.04
CA TYR A 138 10.35 -4.94 -20.64
C TYR A 138 11.14 -5.89 -19.73
N LEU A 139 10.89 -7.20 -19.81
CA LEU A 139 11.61 -8.22 -19.05
C LEU A 139 13.12 -8.16 -19.26
N ALA A 140 13.56 -8.03 -20.52
CA ALA A 140 14.98 -7.89 -20.84
C ALA A 140 15.57 -6.60 -20.26
N ALA A 141 14.84 -5.49 -20.30
CA ALA A 141 15.29 -4.19 -19.85
C ALA A 141 15.46 -4.12 -18.32
N PHE A 142 14.61 -4.81 -17.56
CA PHE A 142 14.64 -4.87 -16.08
C PHE A 142 15.33 -6.13 -15.54
N SER A 143 15.87 -7.00 -16.39
CA SER A 143 16.75 -8.10 -15.91
C SER A 143 18.02 -7.55 -15.25
N PRO A 144 18.72 -8.32 -14.40
CA PRO A 144 19.99 -7.89 -13.79
C PRO A 144 21.06 -7.44 -14.80
N ALA A 145 21.08 -8.05 -15.99
CA ALA A 145 21.96 -7.66 -17.09
C ALA A 145 21.34 -6.57 -17.99
N GLY A 146 20.08 -6.22 -17.77
CA GLY A 146 19.36 -5.20 -18.53
C GLY A 146 19.78 -3.79 -18.13
N ARG A 147 19.52 -2.85 -19.04
CA ARG A 147 19.91 -1.44 -18.86
C ARG A 147 19.37 -0.83 -17.56
N TYR A 148 18.10 -1.06 -17.26
CA TYR A 148 17.45 -0.45 -16.10
C TYR A 148 17.58 -1.34 -14.86
N GLY A 149 17.43 -2.67 -15.01
CA GLY A 149 17.55 -3.58 -13.88
C GLY A 149 18.94 -3.55 -13.23
N GLY A 150 20.01 -3.64 -14.02
CA GLY A 150 21.37 -3.54 -13.52
C GLY A 150 21.64 -2.18 -12.85
N TRP A 151 21.13 -1.08 -13.43
CA TRP A 151 21.30 0.25 -12.87
C TRP A 151 20.54 0.43 -11.54
N LEU A 152 19.29 -0.05 -11.44
CA LEU A 152 18.46 0.03 -10.23
C LEU A 152 19.04 -0.80 -9.08
N LEU A 153 19.59 -1.98 -9.36
CA LEU A 153 20.21 -2.85 -8.35
C LEU A 153 21.42 -2.22 -7.64
N GLU A 154 22.00 -1.14 -8.18
CA GLU A 154 23.07 -0.35 -7.54
C GLU A 154 22.54 0.83 -6.72
N ARG A 155 21.23 1.08 -6.70
CA ARG A 155 20.67 2.24 -5.99
C ARG A 155 20.53 1.96 -4.50
N ASN A 156 20.59 3.03 -3.70
CA ASN A 156 20.34 2.98 -2.27
C ASN A 156 18.85 3.16 -1.97
N ALA A 157 18.37 2.61 -0.87
CA ALA A 157 17.05 2.89 -0.32
C ALA A 157 17.05 4.15 0.58
N VAL A 158 18.21 4.45 1.19
CA VAL A 158 18.36 5.53 2.17
C VAL A 158 19.66 6.28 1.92
N ILE A 159 19.61 7.61 1.86
CA ILE A 159 20.80 8.47 1.84
C ILE A 159 20.66 9.61 2.84
N ARG A 160 21.79 10.23 3.18
CA ARG A 160 21.86 11.44 3.98
C ARG A 160 22.69 12.51 3.25
N ILE A 161 22.15 13.74 3.16
CA ILE A 161 22.87 14.91 2.67
C ILE A 161 22.89 15.95 3.79
N GLY A 162 24.07 16.25 4.31
CA GLY A 162 24.21 17.11 5.50
C GLY A 162 23.49 16.49 6.70
N ASP A 163 22.48 17.16 7.22
CA ASP A 163 21.66 16.73 8.36
C ASP A 163 20.23 16.29 7.95
N VAL A 164 20.02 16.01 6.65
CA VAL A 164 18.74 15.55 6.11
C VAL A 164 18.86 14.12 5.56
N VAL A 165 17.99 13.22 5.99
CA VAL A 165 17.83 11.85 5.48
C VAL A 165 16.74 11.83 4.43
N PHE A 166 16.94 11.04 3.38
CA PHE A 166 15.99 10.76 2.32
C PHE A 166 15.76 9.26 2.25
N VAL A 167 14.51 8.83 2.29
CA VAL A 167 14.09 7.44 2.25
C VAL A 167 12.72 7.35 1.61
N HIS A 168 12.44 6.26 0.88
CA HIS A 168 11.19 6.12 0.15
C HIS A 168 9.99 6.00 1.08
N GLY A 169 9.88 4.89 1.85
CA GLY A 169 8.68 4.60 2.65
C GLY A 169 8.57 5.43 3.92
N GLY A 170 9.57 5.34 4.78
CA GLY A 170 9.60 6.05 6.06
C GLY A 170 10.77 5.68 6.94
N LEU A 171 10.79 6.25 8.14
CA LEU A 171 11.82 5.99 9.15
C LEU A 171 11.57 4.64 9.84
N ALA A 172 11.76 3.56 9.08
CA ALA A 172 11.51 2.18 9.49
C ALA A 172 12.33 1.79 10.74
N PRO A 173 11.81 0.91 11.64
CA PRO A 173 12.51 0.47 12.85
C PRO A 173 13.92 -0.08 12.59
N VAL A 174 14.10 -0.81 11.50
CA VAL A 174 15.39 -1.38 11.09
C VAL A 174 16.49 -0.34 10.91
N LEU A 175 16.13 0.91 10.58
CA LEU A 175 17.09 2.02 10.46
C LEU A 175 17.68 2.45 11.82
N ALA A 176 16.89 2.37 12.90
CA ALA A 176 17.38 2.62 14.25
C ALA A 176 18.35 1.50 14.71
N GLU A 177 18.09 0.28 14.30
CA GLU A 177 18.89 -0.90 14.68
C GLU A 177 20.21 -0.95 13.90
N LEU A 178 20.12 -0.99 12.57
CA LEU A 178 21.25 -1.28 11.68
C LEU A 178 21.95 -0.02 11.15
N GLY A 179 21.22 1.08 11.00
CA GLY A 179 21.69 2.27 10.28
C GLY A 179 21.59 2.12 8.76
N ALA A 180 21.78 3.24 8.03
CA ALA A 180 21.52 3.31 6.58
C ALA A 180 22.51 2.49 5.74
N GLU A 181 23.78 2.45 6.11
CA GLU A 181 24.82 1.72 5.37
C GLU A 181 24.51 0.22 5.29
N GLU A 182 24.25 -0.39 6.44
CA GLU A 182 23.95 -1.81 6.53
C GLU A 182 22.59 -2.15 5.90
N VAL A 183 21.58 -1.30 6.07
CA VAL A 183 20.26 -1.46 5.43
C VAL A 183 20.40 -1.42 3.91
N ASN A 184 21.12 -0.47 3.34
CA ASN A 184 21.37 -0.39 1.89
C ASN A 184 22.12 -1.62 1.36
N ARG A 185 23.14 -2.07 2.08
CA ARG A 185 23.93 -3.26 1.70
C ARG A 185 23.04 -4.52 1.68
N ARG A 186 22.31 -4.75 2.77
CA ARG A 186 21.43 -5.93 2.88
C ARG A 186 20.32 -5.92 1.84
N LEU A 187 19.66 -4.79 1.65
CA LEU A 187 18.56 -4.67 0.69
C LEU A 187 19.02 -5.03 -0.72
N ARG A 188 20.17 -4.50 -1.17
CA ARG A 188 20.72 -4.84 -2.49
C ARG A 188 21.13 -6.31 -2.59
N GLU A 189 21.74 -6.86 -1.54
CA GLU A 189 22.14 -8.26 -1.50
C GLU A 189 20.94 -9.21 -1.53
N GLU A 190 19.93 -8.95 -0.71
CA GLU A 190 18.71 -9.75 -0.64
C GLU A 190 17.94 -9.73 -1.98
N LEU A 191 17.85 -8.57 -2.65
CA LEU A 191 17.27 -8.48 -4.00
C LEU A 191 18.06 -9.32 -5.02
N ARG A 192 19.38 -9.20 -5.05
CA ARG A 192 20.22 -10.01 -5.97
C ARG A 192 20.04 -11.50 -5.71
N VAL A 193 20.12 -11.91 -4.46
CA VAL A 193 19.98 -13.32 -4.07
C VAL A 193 18.57 -13.85 -4.40
N LEU A 194 17.53 -13.04 -4.27
CA LEU A 194 16.17 -13.40 -4.68
C LEU A 194 16.10 -13.62 -6.19
N ILE A 195 16.63 -12.69 -6.98
CA ILE A 195 16.59 -12.73 -8.44
C ILE A 195 17.44 -13.91 -8.97
N GLU A 196 18.61 -14.16 -8.41
CA GLU A 196 19.46 -15.32 -8.74
C GLU A 196 18.72 -16.64 -8.46
N GLY A 197 18.02 -16.71 -7.32
CA GLY A 197 17.18 -17.86 -6.98
C GLY A 197 16.03 -18.07 -7.97
N GLN A 198 15.38 -17.00 -8.41
CA GLN A 198 14.35 -17.08 -9.46
C GLN A 198 14.93 -17.60 -10.79
N GLN A 199 16.10 -17.12 -11.19
CA GLN A 199 16.78 -17.60 -12.39
C GLN A 199 17.15 -19.10 -12.31
N ALA A 200 17.62 -19.56 -11.14
CA ALA A 200 17.91 -20.97 -10.90
C ALA A 200 16.64 -21.83 -11.00
N LEU A 201 15.52 -21.36 -10.45
CA LEU A 201 14.23 -22.04 -10.53
C LEU A 201 13.68 -22.10 -11.97
N VAL A 202 13.88 -21.03 -12.77
CA VAL A 202 13.57 -21.03 -14.20
C VAL A 202 14.45 -22.06 -14.95
N ALA A 203 15.76 -22.08 -14.68
CA ALA A 203 16.68 -23.03 -15.30
C ALA A 203 16.36 -24.50 -14.97
N ALA A 204 15.80 -24.73 -13.77
CA ALA A 204 15.31 -26.04 -13.35
C ALA A 204 13.90 -26.39 -13.89
N GLY A 205 13.27 -25.50 -14.67
CA GLY A 205 11.93 -25.71 -15.26
C GLY A 205 10.80 -25.66 -14.24
N VAL A 206 10.99 -25.01 -13.09
CA VAL A 206 9.95 -24.86 -12.05
C VAL A 206 8.85 -23.92 -12.52
N PHE A 207 9.21 -22.83 -13.20
CA PHE A 207 8.30 -21.91 -13.88
C PHE A 207 8.99 -21.28 -15.11
N GLU A 208 8.19 -20.70 -16.01
CA GLU A 208 8.68 -20.09 -17.25
C GLU A 208 9.43 -18.77 -16.99
N ALA A 209 10.42 -18.49 -17.83
CA ALA A 209 11.07 -17.19 -17.85
C ALA A 209 10.04 -16.08 -18.17
N GLY A 210 9.81 -15.18 -17.23
CA GLY A 210 8.79 -14.14 -17.38
C GLY A 210 7.43 -14.47 -16.75
N ALA A 211 7.34 -15.59 -16.02
CA ALA A 211 6.26 -15.79 -15.07
C ALA A 211 6.15 -14.60 -14.10
N ASP A 212 4.95 -14.14 -13.79
CA ASP A 212 4.79 -13.12 -12.76
C ASP A 212 5.01 -13.71 -11.36
N LEU A 213 5.15 -12.84 -10.36
CA LEU A 213 5.45 -13.29 -9.00
C LEU A 213 4.37 -14.24 -8.45
N GLY A 214 3.10 -14.04 -8.82
CA GLY A 214 2.01 -14.93 -8.42
C GLY A 214 2.16 -16.34 -9.00
N GLU A 215 2.45 -16.44 -10.31
CA GLU A 215 2.73 -17.70 -11.01
C GLU A 215 3.96 -18.41 -10.40
N GLN A 216 5.01 -17.66 -10.08
CA GLN A 216 6.21 -18.16 -9.43
C GLN A 216 5.89 -18.73 -8.03
N MET A 217 5.11 -18.02 -7.22
CA MET A 217 4.69 -18.46 -5.88
C MET A 217 3.83 -19.71 -5.92
N ASP A 218 2.90 -19.81 -6.87
CA ASP A 218 2.08 -21.02 -7.06
C ASP A 218 2.95 -22.23 -7.45
N ALA A 219 3.91 -22.06 -8.35
CA ALA A 219 4.84 -23.11 -8.76
C ALA A 219 5.73 -23.57 -7.60
N VAL A 220 6.28 -22.62 -6.83
CA VAL A 220 7.08 -22.90 -5.64
C VAL A 220 6.27 -23.60 -4.55
N GLY A 221 5.04 -23.17 -4.29
CA GLY A 221 4.12 -23.84 -3.36
C GLY A 221 3.84 -25.30 -3.75
N ALA A 222 3.66 -25.55 -5.06
CA ALA A 222 3.51 -26.91 -5.59
C ALA A 222 4.79 -27.76 -5.49
N LEU A 223 5.97 -27.13 -5.48
CA LEU A 223 7.27 -27.78 -5.34
C LEU A 223 7.61 -28.11 -3.87
N LEU A 224 7.23 -27.25 -2.93
CA LEU A 224 7.56 -27.34 -1.50
C LEU A 224 6.61 -28.26 -0.70
N THR A 225 5.78 -29.07 -1.36
CA THR A 225 5.03 -30.15 -0.67
C THR A 225 6.00 -31.14 0.00
N PRO A 226 5.67 -31.73 1.18
CA PRO A 226 6.62 -32.56 1.94
C PRO A 226 7.29 -33.66 1.12
N ASP A 227 6.51 -34.35 0.27
CA ASP A 227 7.00 -35.48 -0.54
C ASP A 227 8.00 -35.01 -1.63
N LYS A 228 7.71 -33.89 -2.28
CA LYS A 228 8.60 -33.34 -3.32
C LYS A 228 9.85 -32.68 -2.71
N ALA A 229 9.66 -31.87 -1.67
CA ALA A 229 10.76 -31.17 -0.99
C ALA A 229 11.83 -32.13 -0.47
N ALA A 230 11.44 -33.35 -0.02
CA ALA A 230 12.37 -34.38 0.46
C ALA A 230 13.28 -34.96 -0.63
N THR A 231 12.93 -34.79 -1.91
CA THR A 231 13.66 -35.35 -3.06
C THR A 231 14.37 -34.28 -3.90
N LEU A 232 14.18 -32.99 -3.56
CA LEU A 232 14.81 -31.88 -4.28
C LEU A 232 16.31 -31.81 -4.01
N ASP A 233 17.02 -31.30 -4.99
CA ASP A 233 18.38 -30.82 -4.79
C ASP A 233 18.40 -29.77 -3.67
N PRO A 234 19.36 -29.84 -2.72
CA PRO A 234 19.41 -28.93 -1.58
C PRO A 234 19.50 -27.44 -1.95
N GLU A 235 20.20 -27.10 -3.04
CA GLU A 235 20.34 -25.73 -3.50
C GLU A 235 19.03 -25.22 -4.11
N LEU A 236 18.38 -26.04 -4.95
CA LEU A 236 17.08 -25.72 -5.51
C LEU A 236 16.00 -25.57 -4.42
N LEU A 237 16.04 -26.44 -3.39
CA LEU A 237 15.17 -26.33 -2.23
C LEU A 237 15.40 -25.02 -1.46
N ALA A 238 16.67 -24.59 -1.32
CA ALA A 238 16.99 -23.32 -0.67
C ALA A 238 16.47 -22.12 -1.47
N HIS A 239 16.58 -22.13 -2.80
CA HIS A 239 16.02 -21.10 -3.68
C HIS A 239 14.49 -21.04 -3.58
N ALA A 240 13.82 -22.20 -3.63
CA ALA A 240 12.37 -22.27 -3.50
C ALA A 240 11.88 -21.72 -2.15
N ARG A 241 12.51 -22.11 -1.03
CA ARG A 241 12.16 -21.59 0.30
C ARG A 241 12.42 -20.08 0.45
N ARG A 242 13.48 -19.58 -0.19
CA ARG A 242 13.81 -18.16 -0.18
C ARG A 242 12.75 -17.36 -0.94
N LEU A 243 12.30 -17.86 -2.09
CA LEU A 243 11.22 -17.23 -2.84
C LEU A 243 9.89 -17.33 -2.09
N GLU A 244 9.59 -18.45 -1.43
CA GLU A 244 8.40 -18.60 -0.59
C GLU A 244 8.33 -17.56 0.55
N SER A 245 9.49 -17.13 1.07
CA SER A 245 9.60 -16.19 2.18
C SER A 245 10.11 -14.81 1.76
N PHE A 246 9.95 -14.42 0.49
CA PHE A 246 10.47 -13.15 -0.05
C PHE A 246 9.94 -11.93 0.69
N ASP A 247 8.70 -12.00 1.21
CA ASP A 247 8.02 -10.98 2.00
C ASP A 247 8.70 -10.65 3.34
N ARG A 248 9.66 -11.48 3.77
CA ARG A 248 10.48 -11.26 4.97
C ARG A 248 11.81 -10.56 4.69
N THR A 249 12.12 -10.28 3.43
CA THR A 249 13.30 -9.51 3.05
C THR A 249 13.05 -8.02 3.26
N LEU A 250 14.11 -7.24 3.50
CA LEU A 250 14.02 -5.79 3.72
C LEU A 250 13.34 -5.04 2.55
N ALA A 251 13.44 -5.61 1.35
CA ALA A 251 12.83 -5.03 0.16
C ALA A 251 11.30 -5.19 0.12
N PHE A 252 10.73 -6.15 0.87
CA PHE A 252 9.31 -6.49 0.84
C PHE A 252 8.64 -6.52 2.22
N ASP A 253 9.41 -6.36 3.31
CA ASP A 253 8.87 -6.27 4.66
C ASP A 253 8.03 -4.99 4.80
N PRO A 254 6.74 -5.08 5.21
CA PRO A 254 5.91 -3.90 5.47
C PRO A 254 6.50 -2.95 6.54
N ALA A 255 7.36 -3.45 7.43
CA ALA A 255 8.12 -2.65 8.39
C ALA A 255 9.49 -2.19 7.84
N GLY A 256 9.81 -2.50 6.58
CA GLY A 256 11.06 -2.15 5.92
C GLY A 256 11.05 -0.72 5.33
N PRO A 257 12.23 -0.21 4.93
CA PRO A 257 12.39 1.20 4.54
C PRO A 257 11.67 1.58 3.24
N LEU A 258 11.26 0.60 2.43
CA LEU A 258 10.51 0.84 1.19
C LEU A 258 8.98 0.84 1.38
N TRP A 259 8.47 0.32 2.52
CA TRP A 259 7.04 0.10 2.73
C TRP A 259 6.48 0.78 3.98
N TYR A 260 7.33 1.15 4.93
CA TYR A 260 6.90 1.60 6.24
C TYR A 260 6.13 2.92 6.17
N ARG A 261 4.84 2.87 6.52
CA ARG A 261 3.95 4.04 6.51
C ARG A 261 3.78 4.71 7.88
N GLY A 262 4.27 4.08 8.96
CA GLY A 262 4.07 4.60 10.32
C GLY A 262 4.53 6.05 10.49
N THR A 263 5.65 6.43 9.87
CA THR A 263 6.13 7.82 9.90
C THR A 263 5.15 8.82 9.30
N ALA A 264 4.36 8.40 8.29
CA ALA A 264 3.36 9.25 7.66
C ALA A 264 1.98 9.17 8.35
N GLU A 265 1.60 8.02 8.89
CA GLU A 265 0.22 7.72 9.29
C GLU A 265 0.01 7.59 10.80
N ASN A 266 0.97 7.01 11.55
CA ASN A 266 0.80 6.78 12.99
C ASN A 266 0.65 8.08 13.77
N PRO A 267 -0.10 8.10 14.89
CA PRO A 267 -0.19 9.26 15.76
C PRO A 267 1.21 9.75 16.19
N GLU A 268 1.48 11.04 16.09
CA GLU A 268 2.82 11.58 16.38
C GLU A 268 3.35 11.21 17.78
N PRO A 269 2.56 11.22 18.86
CA PRO A 269 3.06 10.84 20.17
C PRO A 269 3.56 9.39 20.26
N GLU A 270 2.97 8.49 19.46
CA GLU A 270 3.35 7.06 19.42
C GLU A 270 4.58 6.83 18.55
N GLU A 271 4.68 7.54 17.43
CA GLU A 271 5.75 7.38 16.45
C GLU A 271 7.01 8.20 16.76
N ARG A 272 6.88 9.29 17.52
CA ARG A 272 7.99 10.22 17.87
C ARG A 272 9.23 9.52 18.44
N PRO A 273 9.12 8.54 19.36
CA PRO A 273 10.29 7.83 19.87
C PRO A 273 11.10 7.12 18.77
N LEU A 274 10.42 6.55 17.78
CA LEU A 274 11.08 5.90 16.64
C LEU A 274 11.74 6.94 15.73
N VAL A 275 11.04 8.02 15.40
CA VAL A 275 11.60 9.14 14.62
C VAL A 275 12.87 9.68 15.27
N ASP A 276 12.84 9.89 16.60
CA ASP A 276 14.00 10.37 17.37
C ASP A 276 15.16 9.38 17.31
N ALA A 277 14.89 8.09 17.50
CA ALA A 277 15.89 7.05 17.46
C ALA A 277 16.55 6.92 16.08
N VAL A 278 15.75 6.91 15.00
CA VAL A 278 16.30 6.80 13.63
C VAL A 278 17.10 8.03 13.25
N LEU A 279 16.57 9.25 13.46
CA LEU A 279 17.30 10.47 13.15
C LEU A 279 18.59 10.58 13.96
N GLY A 280 18.55 10.21 15.25
CA GLY A 280 19.73 10.15 16.10
C GLY A 280 20.77 9.15 15.60
N LYS A 281 20.36 7.92 15.25
CA LYS A 281 21.22 6.87 14.69
C LYS A 281 21.91 7.32 13.40
N LEU A 282 21.17 8.02 12.52
CA LEU A 282 21.66 8.45 11.22
C LEU A 282 22.39 9.81 11.27
N GLY A 283 22.48 10.47 12.43
CA GLY A 283 23.11 11.78 12.59
C GLY A 283 22.39 12.89 11.81
N ALA A 284 21.07 12.82 11.76
CA ALA A 284 20.22 13.74 11.01
C ALA A 284 19.27 14.51 11.93
N LYS A 285 18.77 15.65 11.44
CA LYS A 285 17.75 16.47 12.11
C LYS A 285 16.40 16.39 11.43
N ARG A 286 16.40 16.04 10.14
CA ARG A 286 15.19 16.00 9.29
C ARG A 286 15.20 14.78 8.39
N ALA A 287 14.01 14.36 7.98
CA ALA A 287 13.81 13.37 6.92
C ALA A 287 12.86 13.92 5.85
N VAL A 288 13.04 13.47 4.60
CA VAL A 288 12.10 13.63 3.49
C VAL A 288 11.69 12.24 3.03
N ILE A 289 10.38 11.97 2.95
CA ILE A 289 9.83 10.66 2.61
C ILE A 289 8.78 10.76 1.50
N GLY A 290 8.61 9.68 0.74
CA GLY A 290 7.60 9.48 -0.32
C GLY A 290 6.56 8.44 0.06
N HIS A 291 6.15 7.59 -0.90
CA HIS A 291 5.37 6.36 -0.74
C HIS A 291 3.94 6.52 -0.25
N THR A 292 3.69 7.42 0.67
CA THR A 292 2.37 7.64 1.29
C THR A 292 1.83 8.98 0.82
N PRO A 293 0.87 8.98 -0.15
CA PRO A 293 0.25 10.21 -0.59
C PRO A 293 -0.38 10.95 0.59
N THR A 294 -0.11 12.23 0.69
CA THR A 294 -0.70 13.06 1.74
C THR A 294 -2.21 13.20 1.54
N PRO A 295 -3.00 13.40 2.60
CA PRO A 295 -4.48 13.42 2.50
C PRO A 295 -5.04 14.45 1.51
N ASP A 296 -4.35 15.55 1.31
CA ASP A 296 -4.72 16.63 0.39
C ASP A 296 -3.79 16.73 -0.82
N LEU A 297 -2.95 15.71 -1.03
CA LEU A 297 -2.01 15.58 -2.15
C LEU A 297 -1.05 16.78 -2.29
N ARG A 298 -0.66 17.35 -1.13
CA ARG A 298 0.31 18.45 -1.07
C ARG A 298 1.48 18.09 -0.15
N VAL A 299 2.61 18.70 -0.37
CA VAL A 299 3.76 18.57 0.53
C VAL A 299 3.35 18.99 1.93
N ARG A 300 3.60 18.14 2.91
CA ARG A 300 3.23 18.34 4.32
C ARG A 300 4.40 18.07 5.24
N THR A 301 4.31 18.55 6.47
CA THR A 301 5.30 18.26 7.52
C THR A 301 4.65 17.57 8.71
N ARG A 302 5.45 16.82 9.46
CA ARG A 302 5.12 16.19 10.74
C ARG A 302 6.26 16.35 11.73
N PHE A 303 5.99 16.05 13.00
CA PHE A 303 6.99 16.06 14.08
C PHE A 303 7.73 17.41 14.17
N ASP A 304 6.97 18.50 14.22
CA ASP A 304 7.49 19.89 14.30
C ASP A 304 8.42 20.24 13.10
N GLY A 305 8.06 19.79 11.89
CA GLY A 305 8.81 20.03 10.66
C GLY A 305 10.04 19.14 10.49
N ARG A 306 10.23 18.13 11.33
CA ARG A 306 11.35 17.19 11.24
C ARG A 306 11.15 16.10 10.18
N VAL A 307 9.92 15.86 9.76
CA VAL A 307 9.61 14.97 8.64
C VAL A 307 8.84 15.75 7.60
N VAL A 308 9.27 15.65 6.34
CA VAL A 308 8.61 16.22 5.17
C VAL A 308 8.03 15.07 4.35
N LEU A 309 6.73 15.11 4.10
CA LEU A 309 5.98 14.18 3.26
C LEU A 309 5.93 14.76 1.84
N ALA A 310 6.59 14.11 0.89
CA ALA A 310 6.79 14.63 -0.46
C ALA A 310 5.96 13.91 -1.54
N ASP A 311 5.22 12.85 -1.19
CA ASP A 311 4.32 12.21 -2.13
C ASP A 311 3.02 13.00 -2.24
N THR A 312 2.86 13.63 -3.40
CA THR A 312 1.71 14.49 -3.75
C THR A 312 0.86 13.88 -4.87
N GLY A 313 1.09 12.61 -5.21
CA GLY A 313 0.42 11.95 -6.31
C GLY A 313 0.78 12.58 -7.66
N MET A 314 2.07 12.69 -7.99
CA MET A 314 2.58 13.38 -9.18
C MET A 314 1.92 12.92 -10.48
N LEU A 315 1.64 11.63 -10.64
CA LEU A 315 0.85 11.09 -11.75
C LEU A 315 -0.61 11.55 -11.61
N THR A 316 -0.87 12.79 -12.05
CA THR A 316 -2.16 13.48 -11.89
C THR A 316 -3.34 12.69 -12.44
N ALA A 317 -3.15 12.02 -13.58
CA ALA A 317 -4.20 11.20 -14.21
C ALA A 317 -4.65 10.02 -13.34
N TYR A 318 -3.79 9.52 -12.45
CA TYR A 318 -4.07 8.37 -11.58
C TYR A 318 -4.53 8.81 -10.19
N TYR A 319 -3.85 9.78 -9.59
CA TYR A 319 -4.09 10.19 -8.21
C TYR A 319 -4.97 11.43 -8.06
N GLY A 320 -5.14 12.23 -9.11
CA GLY A 320 -5.74 13.57 -9.01
C GLY A 320 -4.86 14.57 -8.26
N GLY A 321 -3.57 14.23 -8.08
CA GLY A 321 -2.64 15.03 -7.28
C GLY A 321 -1.93 16.13 -8.05
N HIS A 322 -0.83 16.61 -7.49
CA HIS A 322 -0.07 17.74 -8.00
C HIS A 322 1.39 17.38 -8.23
N PRO A 323 1.98 17.67 -9.42
CA PRO A 323 3.43 17.67 -9.56
C PRO A 323 4.05 18.64 -8.58
N ALA A 324 4.98 18.17 -7.75
CA ALA A 324 5.63 19.03 -6.76
C ALA A 324 7.08 18.64 -6.51
N ALA A 325 7.86 19.60 -6.03
CA ALA A 325 9.19 19.39 -5.48
C ALA A 325 9.29 19.99 -4.07
N VAL A 326 10.18 19.40 -3.28
CA VAL A 326 10.63 19.92 -1.99
C VAL A 326 12.02 20.53 -2.18
N GLU A 327 12.15 21.83 -1.96
CA GLU A 327 13.43 22.53 -1.98
C GLU A 327 13.94 22.78 -0.56
N LEU A 328 15.21 22.48 -0.33
CA LEU A 328 15.90 22.70 0.95
C LEU A 328 17.10 23.65 0.72
N VAL A 329 17.04 24.80 1.34
CA VAL A 329 18.09 25.85 1.26
C VAL A 329 18.33 26.43 2.65
N GLY A 330 19.53 26.33 3.18
CA GLY A 330 19.90 26.92 4.46
C GLY A 330 19.02 26.46 5.64
N GLY A 331 18.45 25.25 5.56
CA GLY A 331 17.53 24.68 6.56
C GLY A 331 16.06 25.04 6.35
N ALA A 332 15.72 25.99 5.49
CA ALA A 332 14.35 26.26 5.05
C ALA A 332 13.83 25.15 4.12
N VAL A 333 12.55 24.86 4.19
CA VAL A 333 11.84 23.89 3.34
C VAL A 333 10.78 24.64 2.56
N THR A 334 10.78 24.49 1.25
CA THR A 334 9.81 25.12 0.34
C THR A 334 9.21 24.06 -0.57
N ALA A 335 7.90 24.02 -0.70
CA ALA A 335 7.20 23.24 -1.70
C ALA A 335 6.99 24.07 -2.97
N ILE A 336 7.29 23.50 -4.13
CA ILE A 336 7.16 24.12 -5.45
C ILE A 336 6.16 23.34 -6.26
N TYR A 337 5.10 24.01 -6.75
CA TYR A 337 4.00 23.43 -7.55
C TYR A 337 3.98 24.08 -8.94
N PRO A 338 4.62 23.46 -9.96
CA PRO A 338 4.79 24.06 -11.27
C PRO A 338 3.48 24.40 -12.00
N LEU A 339 2.46 23.57 -11.86
CA LEU A 339 1.18 23.78 -12.56
C LEU A 339 0.35 24.92 -11.97
N GLU A 340 0.66 25.34 -10.75
CA GLU A 340 -0.03 26.43 -10.05
C GLU A 340 0.80 27.72 -10.03
N ASP A 341 2.03 27.69 -10.58
CA ASP A 341 3.03 28.76 -10.45
C ASP A 341 3.17 29.22 -8.99
N LYS A 342 3.22 28.24 -8.08
CA LYS A 342 3.15 28.48 -6.64
C LYS A 342 4.33 27.87 -5.89
N THR A 343 4.85 28.64 -4.96
CA THR A 343 5.79 28.20 -3.93
C THR A 343 5.21 28.50 -2.56
N GLU A 344 5.33 27.55 -1.63
CA GLU A 344 4.84 27.75 -0.26
C GLU A 344 5.69 27.00 0.76
N GLU A 345 5.69 27.48 2.00
CA GLU A 345 6.22 26.70 3.12
C GLU A 345 5.22 25.55 3.42
N PRO A 346 5.69 24.29 3.49
CA PRO A 346 4.82 23.16 3.76
C PRO A 346 4.18 23.27 5.14
N ARG A 347 2.85 23.11 5.18
CA ARG A 347 2.10 23.12 6.44
C ARG A 347 2.19 21.77 7.13
N PRO A 348 2.04 21.72 8.47
CA PRO A 348 1.84 20.46 9.17
C PRO A 348 0.62 19.72 8.62
N VAL A 349 0.67 18.38 8.63
CA VAL A 349 -0.55 17.58 8.47
C VAL A 349 -1.51 18.03 9.55
N ALA A 350 -2.73 18.42 9.17
CA ALA A 350 -3.74 18.77 10.16
C ALA A 350 -3.92 17.57 11.10
N SER A 351 -3.52 17.71 12.35
CA SER A 351 -3.91 16.74 13.37
C SER A 351 -5.45 16.68 13.32
N PRO A 352 -6.08 15.50 13.35
CA PRO A 352 -7.50 15.46 13.66
C PRO A 352 -7.64 16.27 14.94
N GLU A 353 -8.36 17.40 14.87
CA GLU A 353 -8.70 18.17 16.06
C GLU A 353 -9.19 17.15 17.09
N PRO A 354 -8.62 17.11 18.32
CA PRO A 354 -9.22 16.31 19.35
C PRO A 354 -10.65 16.81 19.40
N ALA A 355 -11.62 15.96 19.08
CA ALA A 355 -13.03 16.30 19.07
C ALA A 355 -13.23 17.08 20.37
N ALA A 356 -13.54 18.38 20.26
CA ALA A 356 -13.72 19.24 21.41
C ALA A 356 -14.62 18.44 22.34
N ALA A 357 -14.13 18.13 23.53
CA ALA A 357 -14.93 17.43 24.52
C ALA A 357 -16.27 18.19 24.53
N PRO A 358 -17.40 17.53 24.31
CA PRO A 358 -18.66 18.24 24.27
C PRO A 358 -18.74 19.01 25.58
N GLU A 359 -18.70 20.33 25.46
CA GLU A 359 -18.94 21.26 26.58
C GLU A 359 -20.22 20.77 27.20
N ALA A 360 -20.15 20.31 28.44
CA ALA A 360 -21.29 19.72 29.13
C ALA A 360 -22.43 20.77 29.14
N ALA A 361 -23.36 20.60 28.23
CA ALA A 361 -24.57 21.39 28.25
C ALA A 361 -25.19 21.19 29.64
N PRO A 362 -25.61 22.25 30.31
CA PRO A 362 -26.20 22.15 31.63
C PRO A 362 -27.39 21.20 31.55
N VAL A 363 -27.33 20.14 32.35
CA VAL A 363 -28.40 19.14 32.47
C VAL A 363 -29.65 19.89 32.97
N PRO A 364 -30.75 19.96 32.21
CA PRO A 364 -32.00 20.43 32.75
C PRO A 364 -32.47 19.43 33.80
N SER A 365 -32.64 19.89 35.02
CA SER A 365 -33.27 19.15 36.12
C SER A 365 -34.65 18.67 35.66
N ALA A 366 -34.77 17.39 35.32
CA ALA A 366 -36.02 16.78 34.95
C ALA A 366 -36.75 16.31 36.21
N THR A 367 -37.81 17.00 36.54
CA THR A 367 -38.84 16.53 37.45
C THR A 367 -39.54 15.29 36.83
N PRO A 368 -39.72 14.19 37.53
CA PRO A 368 -40.35 13.00 36.97
C PRO A 368 -41.86 13.21 36.86
N ALA A 369 -42.38 13.15 35.64
CA ALA A 369 -43.82 13.00 35.41
C ALA A 369 -44.13 11.50 35.19
N PRO A 370 -45.18 10.95 35.75
CA PRO A 370 -45.55 9.56 35.56
C PRO A 370 -46.19 9.36 34.18
N SER A 371 -45.63 8.45 33.41
CA SER A 371 -46.23 8.01 32.16
C SER A 371 -46.31 6.49 32.16
N ASP A 372 -47.50 6.00 32.46
CA ASP A 372 -47.97 4.67 32.08
C ASP A 372 -48.31 4.68 30.58
N ALA A 373 -47.30 4.39 29.75
CA ALA A 373 -47.51 3.97 28.36
C ALA A 373 -46.83 2.62 28.18
N PRO A 374 -47.48 1.64 27.55
CA PRO A 374 -46.87 0.32 27.36
C PRO A 374 -45.61 0.46 26.51
N LYS A 375 -44.49 -0.03 27.03
CA LYS A 375 -43.24 -0.20 26.26
C LYS A 375 -43.56 -1.15 25.12
N GLN A 376 -43.74 -0.62 23.90
CA GLN A 376 -43.66 -1.42 22.69
C GLN A 376 -42.22 -1.96 22.64
N GLU A 377 -42.06 -3.27 22.82
CA GLU A 377 -40.85 -3.98 22.45
C GLU A 377 -40.57 -3.66 20.97
N THR A 378 -39.49 -2.95 20.69
CA THR A 378 -39.04 -2.67 19.34
C THR A 378 -38.58 -4.02 18.73
N ARG A 379 -39.44 -4.65 17.95
CA ARG A 379 -39.16 -5.85 17.21
C ARG A 379 -37.87 -5.63 16.38
N LYS A 380 -36.86 -6.49 16.56
CA LYS A 380 -35.66 -6.47 15.69
C LYS A 380 -36.10 -6.81 14.27
N LEU A 381 -35.73 -5.94 13.33
CA LEU A 381 -35.99 -6.16 11.90
C LEU A 381 -35.20 -7.37 11.40
N THR A 382 -35.77 -8.13 10.47
CA THR A 382 -35.11 -9.19 9.74
C THR A 382 -34.23 -8.66 8.62
N ASP A 383 -33.25 -9.46 8.15
CA ASP A 383 -32.40 -9.05 7.02
C ASP A 383 -33.20 -8.59 5.79
N PRO A 384 -34.26 -9.29 5.32
CA PRO A 384 -35.08 -8.82 4.19
C PRO A 384 -35.78 -7.47 4.46
N GLU A 385 -36.19 -7.19 5.69
CA GLU A 385 -36.80 -5.93 6.05
C GLU A 385 -35.76 -4.80 6.01
N ILE A 386 -34.52 -5.08 6.47
CA ILE A 386 -33.40 -4.13 6.41
C ILE A 386 -32.96 -3.94 4.95
N GLU A 387 -32.85 -4.99 4.15
CA GLU A 387 -32.54 -4.92 2.71
C GLU A 387 -33.54 -4.00 1.98
N ASN A 388 -34.83 -4.21 2.20
CA ASN A 388 -35.87 -3.37 1.61
C ASN A 388 -35.75 -1.91 2.07
N PHE A 389 -35.47 -1.68 3.36
CA PHE A 389 -35.28 -0.32 3.87
C PHE A 389 -34.07 0.38 3.22
N LEU A 390 -32.92 -0.29 3.20
CA LEU A 390 -31.69 0.25 2.59
C LEU A 390 -31.87 0.54 1.09
N ALA A 391 -32.61 -0.31 0.38
CA ALA A 391 -32.84 -0.19 -1.04
C ALA A 391 -33.81 0.94 -1.40
N THR A 392 -34.87 1.19 -0.59
CA THR A 392 -36.02 2.00 -1.00
C THR A 392 -36.25 3.26 -0.18
N ALA A 393 -35.74 3.34 1.08
CA ALA A 393 -35.96 4.51 1.95
C ALA A 393 -35.37 5.79 1.34
N GLN A 394 -35.98 6.93 1.60
CA GLN A 394 -35.51 8.23 1.13
C GLN A 394 -34.15 8.57 1.74
N VAL A 395 -33.19 9.00 0.93
CA VAL A 395 -31.94 9.60 1.43
C VAL A 395 -32.24 11.02 1.89
N VAL A 396 -32.19 11.27 3.19
CA VAL A 396 -32.48 12.58 3.79
C VAL A 396 -31.22 13.36 4.13
N ALA A 397 -30.08 12.69 4.27
CA ALA A 397 -28.74 13.30 4.41
C ALA A 397 -27.66 12.39 3.86
N SER A 398 -26.61 13.01 3.33
CA SER A 398 -25.41 12.37 2.82
C SER A 398 -24.20 13.18 3.28
N LYS A 399 -23.22 12.52 3.94
CA LYS A 399 -22.00 13.17 4.44
C LYS A 399 -20.81 12.27 4.16
N GLU A 400 -19.73 12.84 3.63
CA GLU A 400 -18.45 12.14 3.48
C GLU A 400 -17.90 11.73 4.85
N LEU A 401 -17.37 10.50 4.95
CA LEU A 401 -16.82 9.99 6.21
C LEU A 401 -15.42 10.52 6.49
N GLY A 402 -14.72 11.05 5.46
CA GLY A 402 -13.37 11.60 5.60
C GLY A 402 -12.30 10.57 5.98
N THR A 403 -12.66 9.29 6.03
CA THR A 403 -11.79 8.16 6.34
C THR A 403 -11.94 7.10 5.25
N GLY A 404 -10.79 6.55 4.78
CA GLY A 404 -10.74 5.54 3.72
C GLY A 404 -10.42 6.12 2.34
N ILE A 405 -9.64 5.36 1.56
CA ILE A 405 -9.12 5.73 0.22
C ILE A 405 -10.25 5.94 -0.79
N THR A 406 -11.42 5.36 -0.56
CA THR A 406 -12.58 5.34 -1.47
C THR A 406 -13.64 6.39 -1.19
N ASN A 407 -13.38 7.35 -0.27
CA ASN A 407 -14.32 8.42 0.14
C ASN A 407 -15.76 7.91 0.36
N PRO A 408 -15.96 6.93 1.26
CA PRO A 408 -17.31 6.43 1.53
C PRO A 408 -18.18 7.52 2.15
N LYS A 409 -19.50 7.47 1.87
CA LYS A 409 -20.45 8.42 2.44
C LYS A 409 -21.30 7.77 3.51
N ARG A 410 -21.57 8.50 4.58
CA ARG A 410 -22.62 8.14 5.55
C ARG A 410 -23.94 8.70 5.09
N LEU A 411 -24.90 7.83 4.88
CA LEU A 411 -26.28 8.19 4.54
C LEU A 411 -27.15 8.14 5.77
N THR A 412 -28.12 9.06 5.86
CA THR A 412 -29.31 8.92 6.70
C THR A 412 -30.48 8.61 5.80
N LEU A 413 -31.12 7.48 6.05
CA LEU A 413 -32.25 6.97 5.27
C LEU A 413 -33.52 7.03 6.10
N ARG A 414 -34.66 7.43 5.49
CA ARG A 414 -35.95 7.56 6.17
C ARG A 414 -37.07 6.87 5.41
N MET A 415 -37.86 6.08 6.12
CA MET A 415 -39.09 5.48 5.61
C MET A 415 -40.19 5.66 6.65
N GLY A 416 -41.20 6.52 6.36
CA GLY A 416 -42.17 6.94 7.33
C GLY A 416 -41.53 7.66 8.53
N THR A 417 -41.76 7.16 9.73
CA THR A 417 -41.15 7.67 10.97
C THR A 417 -39.83 7.00 11.33
N GLN A 418 -39.44 5.95 10.60
CA GLN A 418 -38.22 5.19 10.87
C GLN A 418 -37.03 5.79 10.15
N GLU A 419 -35.91 5.90 10.86
CA GLU A 419 -34.60 6.29 10.27
C GLU A 419 -33.57 5.22 10.52
N MET A 420 -32.68 5.05 9.52
CA MET A 420 -31.48 4.23 9.64
C MET A 420 -30.29 4.95 9.01
N ARG A 421 -29.10 4.71 9.54
CA ARG A 421 -27.85 5.13 8.92
C ARG A 421 -27.26 4.00 8.06
N ALA A 422 -26.53 4.35 7.02
CA ALA A 422 -25.84 3.41 6.16
C ALA A 422 -24.52 3.99 5.66
N VAL A 423 -23.59 3.12 5.27
CA VAL A 423 -22.37 3.48 4.55
C VAL A 423 -22.61 3.23 3.07
N PHE A 424 -22.33 4.22 2.24
CA PHE A 424 -22.37 4.11 0.78
C PHE A 424 -20.97 4.09 0.20
N LYS A 425 -20.61 2.99 -0.45
CA LYS A 425 -19.35 2.77 -1.17
C LYS A 425 -19.66 2.62 -2.66
N TYR A 426 -19.03 3.44 -3.51
CA TYR A 426 -19.35 3.53 -4.93
C TYR A 426 -18.13 3.47 -5.84
N VAL A 427 -16.92 3.38 -5.25
CA VAL A 427 -15.70 3.21 -6.03
C VAL A 427 -15.64 1.79 -6.56
N ASP A 428 -15.45 1.68 -7.86
CA ASP A 428 -15.28 0.43 -8.59
C ASP A 428 -14.03 0.57 -9.46
N SER A 429 -12.88 0.27 -8.87
CA SER A 429 -11.60 0.33 -9.56
C SER A 429 -11.29 -0.96 -10.34
N ILE A 430 -12.30 -1.74 -10.68
CA ILE A 430 -12.19 -2.79 -11.71
C ILE A 430 -11.96 -2.07 -13.01
N ILE A 431 -10.69 -1.87 -13.37
CA ILE A 431 -10.30 -1.18 -14.59
C ILE A 431 -10.77 -1.99 -15.79
N GLY A 432 -11.76 -1.45 -16.48
CA GLY A 432 -12.14 -1.54 -17.88
C GLY A 432 -12.21 -2.89 -18.58
N GLU A 433 -13.39 -3.14 -19.14
CA GLU A 433 -13.67 -4.07 -20.23
C GLU A 433 -12.84 -3.72 -21.46
N THR A 434 -11.71 -4.35 -21.62
CA THR A 434 -11.11 -4.78 -22.91
C THR A 434 -9.73 -5.34 -22.62
N THR A 435 -9.55 -6.61 -22.88
CA THR A 435 -8.31 -7.25 -23.32
C THR A 435 -8.10 -8.63 -22.70
N THR A 436 -7.27 -9.43 -23.32
CA THR A 436 -6.93 -10.84 -23.11
C THR A 436 -6.93 -11.38 -21.67
N SER A 437 -7.21 -12.66 -21.48
CA SER A 437 -7.40 -13.36 -20.21
C SER A 437 -6.29 -13.10 -19.14
N ASN A 438 -5.05 -12.90 -19.55
CA ASN A 438 -3.91 -12.67 -18.64
C ASN A 438 -3.92 -11.26 -18.01
N ASP A 439 -4.34 -10.24 -18.75
CA ASP A 439 -4.46 -8.86 -18.25
C ASP A 439 -5.58 -8.72 -17.20
N ARG A 440 -6.65 -9.52 -17.35
CA ARG A 440 -7.78 -9.52 -16.44
C ARG A 440 -7.42 -10.11 -15.07
N LEU A 441 -6.60 -11.18 -15.05
CA LEU A 441 -6.12 -11.80 -13.82
C LEU A 441 -5.26 -10.88 -12.96
N ALA A 442 -4.36 -10.12 -13.60
CA ALA A 442 -3.53 -9.14 -12.92
C ALA A 442 -4.37 -7.99 -12.33
N ARG A 443 -5.43 -7.56 -13.03
CA ARG A 443 -6.32 -6.46 -12.60
C ARG A 443 -7.28 -6.87 -11.48
N LEU A 444 -7.79 -8.11 -11.51
CA LEU A 444 -8.65 -8.65 -10.44
C LEU A 444 -7.92 -8.78 -9.10
N ASN A 445 -6.60 -8.93 -9.11
CA ASN A 445 -5.78 -8.95 -7.90
C ASN A 445 -5.53 -7.56 -7.28
N GLN A 446 -5.96 -6.46 -7.92
CA GLN A 446 -5.75 -5.08 -7.46
C GLN A 446 -7.04 -4.30 -7.25
N SER A 447 -8.18 -4.89 -7.62
CA SER A 447 -9.45 -4.16 -7.58
C SER A 447 -9.87 -3.82 -6.15
N ASP A 448 -10.20 -2.57 -5.96
CA ASP A 448 -10.92 -2.03 -4.81
C ASP A 448 -12.35 -1.78 -5.29
N SER A 449 -13.28 -2.67 -4.99
CA SER A 449 -14.60 -2.66 -5.60
C SER A 449 -15.72 -2.80 -4.59
N TRP A 450 -16.71 -1.89 -4.68
CA TRP A 450 -17.94 -1.99 -3.90
C TRP A 450 -18.70 -3.29 -4.19
N ARG A 451 -18.50 -3.93 -5.34
CA ARG A 451 -19.14 -5.21 -5.72
C ARG A 451 -18.78 -6.32 -4.74
N TYR A 452 -17.58 -6.28 -4.20
CA TYR A 452 -17.10 -7.28 -3.24
C TYR A 452 -17.79 -7.17 -1.87
N GLU A 453 -18.30 -6.01 -1.50
CA GLU A 453 -19.17 -5.87 -0.31
C GLU A 453 -20.46 -6.68 -0.46
N ILE A 454 -21.07 -6.62 -1.66
CA ILE A 454 -22.28 -7.38 -1.97
C ILE A 454 -21.97 -8.91 -1.99
N ALA A 455 -20.88 -9.29 -2.67
CA ALA A 455 -20.47 -10.69 -2.76
C ALA A 455 -20.14 -11.26 -1.37
N ALA A 456 -19.44 -10.50 -0.52
CA ALA A 456 -19.14 -10.91 0.86
C ALA A 456 -20.41 -11.09 1.69
N TYR A 457 -21.34 -10.13 1.65
CA TYR A 457 -22.63 -10.25 2.35
C TYR A 457 -23.41 -11.49 1.91
N LYS A 458 -23.56 -11.73 0.62
CA LYS A 458 -24.29 -12.89 0.09
C LYS A 458 -23.62 -14.22 0.48
N LEU A 459 -22.30 -14.33 0.33
CA LEU A 459 -21.57 -15.56 0.68
C LEU A 459 -21.60 -15.83 2.19
N ASP A 460 -21.46 -14.80 3.01
CA ASP A 460 -21.60 -14.87 4.47
C ASP A 460 -22.94 -15.49 4.89
N ARG A 461 -24.03 -15.09 4.24
CA ARG A 461 -25.37 -15.65 4.48
C ARG A 461 -25.49 -17.08 3.98
N MET A 462 -24.90 -17.42 2.81
CA MET A 462 -24.91 -18.78 2.26
C MET A 462 -24.25 -19.79 3.20
N ILE A 463 -23.14 -19.40 3.85
CA ILE A 463 -22.42 -20.29 4.79
C ILE A 463 -22.91 -20.17 6.24
N GLY A 464 -23.86 -19.26 6.51
CA GLY A 464 -24.49 -19.10 7.83
C GLY A 464 -23.61 -18.43 8.88
N LEU A 465 -22.66 -17.60 8.47
CA LEU A 465 -21.73 -16.92 9.37
C LEU A 465 -22.38 -15.69 10.06
N ASN A 466 -23.11 -14.87 9.30
CA ASN A 466 -23.87 -13.68 9.76
C ASN A 466 -23.03 -12.61 10.45
N LEU A 467 -21.81 -12.37 9.98
CA LEU A 467 -20.91 -11.33 10.47
C LEU A 467 -20.94 -10.06 9.61
N VAL A 468 -21.18 -10.19 8.29
CA VAL A 468 -21.21 -9.04 7.38
C VAL A 468 -22.54 -8.30 7.56
N PRO A 469 -22.55 -6.98 7.81
CA PRO A 469 -23.80 -6.20 7.90
C PRO A 469 -24.61 -6.28 6.60
N VAL A 470 -25.92 -6.17 6.72
CA VAL A 470 -26.83 -6.17 5.56
C VAL A 470 -26.36 -5.13 4.54
N THR A 471 -26.21 -5.55 3.30
CA THR A 471 -25.64 -4.74 2.22
C THR A 471 -26.47 -4.92 0.94
N VAL A 472 -26.88 -3.82 0.32
CA VAL A 472 -27.67 -3.81 -0.91
C VAL A 472 -27.02 -2.96 -2.00
N VAL A 473 -27.39 -3.20 -3.25
CA VAL A 473 -27.03 -2.32 -4.36
C VAL A 473 -28.01 -1.17 -4.43
N ARG A 474 -27.49 0.04 -4.60
CA ARG A 474 -28.34 1.22 -4.81
C ARG A 474 -27.61 2.32 -5.56
N THR A 475 -28.38 3.08 -6.36
CA THR A 475 -27.89 4.33 -6.94
C THR A 475 -28.24 5.51 -6.03
N VAL A 476 -27.22 6.26 -5.61
CA VAL A 476 -27.32 7.45 -4.78
C VAL A 476 -26.57 8.58 -5.46
N GLU A 477 -27.21 9.74 -5.65
CA GLU A 477 -26.59 10.91 -6.29
C GLU A 477 -25.98 10.58 -7.67
N GLY A 478 -26.64 9.70 -8.44
CA GLY A 478 -26.19 9.28 -9.78
C GLY A 478 -25.07 8.25 -9.80
N LYS A 479 -24.56 7.80 -8.65
CA LYS A 479 -23.53 6.76 -8.54
C LYS A 479 -24.15 5.47 -8.04
N THR A 480 -23.87 4.35 -8.72
CA THR A 480 -24.28 3.02 -8.26
C THR A 480 -23.21 2.44 -7.34
N GLY A 481 -23.61 1.82 -6.22
CA GLY A 481 -22.69 1.28 -5.26
C GLY A 481 -23.36 0.40 -4.20
N ALA A 482 -22.59 -0.04 -3.22
CA ALA A 482 -23.04 -0.79 -2.06
C ALA A 482 -23.52 0.16 -0.95
N VAL A 483 -24.74 -0.06 -0.47
CA VAL A 483 -25.28 0.59 0.74
C VAL A 483 -25.33 -0.45 1.84
N GLN A 484 -24.45 -0.32 2.83
CA GLN A 484 -24.29 -1.23 3.96
C GLN A 484 -24.87 -0.62 5.24
N LEU A 485 -25.60 -1.42 6.02
CA LEU A 485 -26.18 -0.98 7.30
C LEU A 485 -25.09 -0.43 8.23
N TRP A 486 -25.30 0.75 8.76
CA TRP A 486 -24.48 1.32 9.84
C TRP A 486 -24.76 0.60 11.15
N ILE A 487 -23.73 0.17 11.86
CA ILE A 487 -23.88 -0.50 13.15
C ILE A 487 -23.85 0.56 14.26
N GLU A 488 -25.02 0.81 14.83
CA GLU A 488 -25.20 1.83 15.85
C GLU A 488 -24.52 1.43 17.17
N GLY A 489 -23.82 2.39 17.79
CA GLY A 489 -23.14 2.17 19.07
C GLY A 489 -22.00 1.16 19.05
N ALA A 490 -21.52 0.79 17.86
CA ALA A 490 -20.35 -0.06 17.74
C ALA A 490 -19.05 0.71 17.96
N ILE A 491 -18.07 0.01 18.50
CA ILE A 491 -16.66 0.42 18.57
C ILE A 491 -15.84 -0.54 17.71
N ASP A 492 -14.70 -0.09 17.24
CA ASP A 492 -13.75 -0.98 16.52
C ASP A 492 -12.80 -1.71 17.48
N GLU A 493 -12.04 -2.68 16.93
CA GLU A 493 -11.08 -3.46 17.73
C GLU A 493 -9.96 -2.61 18.31
N GLY A 494 -9.51 -1.56 17.63
CA GLY A 494 -8.51 -0.63 18.15
C GLY A 494 -9.02 0.13 19.37
N GLU A 495 -10.26 0.63 19.30
CA GLU A 495 -10.92 1.28 20.44
C GLU A 495 -11.13 0.29 21.61
N ARG A 496 -11.59 -0.94 21.32
CA ARG A 496 -11.74 -1.99 22.34
C ARG A 496 -10.44 -2.24 23.11
N VAL A 497 -9.34 -2.42 22.38
CA VAL A 497 -8.01 -2.67 22.97
C VAL A 497 -7.55 -1.46 23.79
N LYS A 498 -7.69 -0.24 23.25
CA LYS A 498 -7.34 1.01 23.94
C LYS A 498 -8.13 1.20 25.24
N MET A 499 -9.42 0.90 25.22
CA MET A 499 -10.32 0.98 26.39
C MET A 499 -10.19 -0.24 27.32
N LYS A 500 -9.37 -1.25 26.98
CA LYS A 500 -9.19 -2.51 27.73
C LYS A 500 -10.49 -3.26 28.02
N LEU A 501 -11.46 -3.15 27.11
CA LEU A 501 -12.76 -3.81 27.26
C LEU A 501 -12.62 -5.31 27.00
N LYS A 502 -13.26 -6.11 27.84
CA LYS A 502 -13.27 -7.56 27.72
C LYS A 502 -14.72 -8.05 27.50
N PRO A 503 -14.90 -9.03 26.60
CA PRO A 503 -16.22 -9.65 26.43
C PRO A 503 -16.60 -10.46 27.68
N PRO A 504 -17.88 -10.62 27.96
CA PRO A 504 -18.35 -11.42 29.08
C PRO A 504 -18.03 -12.92 28.91
N ASP A 505 -18.00 -13.41 27.68
CA ASP A 505 -17.59 -14.76 27.31
C ASP A 505 -16.42 -14.68 26.32
N GLN A 506 -15.21 -14.81 26.82
CA GLN A 506 -13.99 -14.75 26.03
C GLN A 506 -13.90 -15.92 25.02
N ALA A 507 -14.37 -17.12 25.40
CA ALA A 507 -14.28 -18.29 24.51
C ALA A 507 -15.21 -18.16 23.30
N ALA A 508 -16.43 -17.69 23.50
CA ALA A 508 -17.38 -17.42 22.41
C ALA A 508 -16.88 -16.29 21.49
N PHE A 509 -16.24 -15.29 22.07
CA PHE A 509 -15.64 -14.19 21.33
C PHE A 509 -14.46 -14.68 20.47
N ASP A 510 -13.53 -15.42 21.03
CA ASP A 510 -12.39 -15.98 20.31
C ASP A 510 -12.82 -16.92 19.19
N GLU A 511 -13.88 -17.70 19.42
CA GLU A 511 -14.48 -18.56 18.39
C GLU A 511 -15.07 -17.74 17.24
N THR A 512 -15.73 -16.63 17.53
CA THR A 512 -16.28 -15.73 16.49
C THR A 512 -15.14 -15.10 15.65
N PHE A 513 -14.05 -14.69 16.31
CA PHE A 513 -12.84 -14.22 15.62
C PHE A 513 -12.22 -15.28 14.71
N ARG A 514 -12.14 -16.52 15.20
CA ARG A 514 -11.63 -17.65 14.41
C ARG A 514 -12.49 -17.89 13.16
N ARG A 515 -13.82 -17.81 13.29
CA ARG A 515 -14.76 -17.94 12.15
C ARG A 515 -14.60 -16.79 11.16
N MET A 516 -14.41 -15.56 11.64
CA MET A 516 -14.15 -14.40 10.81
C MET A 516 -12.84 -14.56 10.01
N ARG A 517 -11.74 -14.98 10.65
CA ARG A 517 -10.47 -15.25 9.97
C ARG A 517 -10.59 -16.36 8.93
N MET A 518 -11.38 -17.40 9.20
CA MET A 518 -11.67 -18.43 8.21
C MET A 518 -12.46 -17.88 7.02
N PHE A 519 -13.40 -16.96 7.25
CA PHE A 519 -14.10 -16.27 6.18
C PHE A 519 -13.16 -15.40 5.35
N ASP A 520 -12.28 -14.63 5.99
CA ASP A 520 -11.23 -13.86 5.30
C ASP A 520 -10.33 -14.77 4.44
N ALA A 521 -9.98 -15.96 4.94
CA ALA A 521 -9.27 -16.95 4.16
C ALA A 521 -10.08 -17.45 2.95
N LEU A 522 -11.37 -17.73 3.12
CA LEU A 522 -12.26 -18.19 2.06
C LEU A 522 -12.40 -17.17 0.94
N ILE A 523 -12.59 -15.89 1.27
CA ILE A 523 -12.78 -14.82 0.30
C ILE A 523 -11.47 -14.16 -0.13
N PHE A 524 -10.33 -14.58 0.42
CA PHE A 524 -9.02 -13.95 0.26
C PHE A 524 -9.05 -12.45 0.58
N ASN A 525 -9.39 -12.11 1.82
CA ASN A 525 -9.38 -10.74 2.30
C ASN A 525 -8.09 -10.46 3.09
N GLU A 526 -7.22 -9.62 2.55
CA GLU A 526 -5.95 -9.21 3.15
C GLU A 526 -6.06 -7.94 4.01
N ASP A 527 -7.20 -7.27 3.98
CA ASP A 527 -7.38 -5.93 4.60
C ASP A 527 -8.16 -5.99 5.94
N ARG A 528 -8.07 -7.09 6.69
CA ARG A 528 -8.71 -7.24 8.01
C ARG A 528 -7.87 -6.62 9.12
N HIS A 529 -7.72 -5.30 9.12
CA HIS A 529 -7.11 -4.56 10.22
C HIS A 529 -8.13 -4.25 11.35
N GLN A 530 -7.67 -3.67 12.46
CA GLN A 530 -8.48 -3.42 13.66
C GLN A 530 -9.70 -2.52 13.40
N GLY A 531 -9.61 -1.54 12.52
CA GLY A 531 -10.72 -0.66 12.15
C GLY A 531 -11.82 -1.34 11.31
N ASN A 532 -11.56 -2.52 10.73
CA ASN A 532 -12.50 -3.29 9.92
C ASN A 532 -13.24 -4.39 10.70
N VAL A 533 -13.14 -4.37 12.05
CA VAL A 533 -13.85 -5.25 12.97
C VAL A 533 -14.58 -4.41 14.00
N LEU A 534 -15.92 -4.45 13.98
CA LEU A 534 -16.77 -3.68 14.88
C LEU A 534 -17.44 -4.59 15.91
N TYR A 535 -17.72 -4.04 17.08
CA TYR A 535 -18.48 -4.69 18.15
C TYR A 535 -19.58 -3.79 18.66
N THR A 536 -20.76 -4.36 18.86
CA THR A 536 -21.78 -3.73 19.67
C THR A 536 -21.55 -4.07 21.15
N THR A 537 -21.21 -3.08 21.95
CA THR A 537 -20.88 -3.29 23.39
C THR A 537 -22.03 -3.80 24.23
N ALA A 538 -23.26 -3.70 23.73
CA ALA A 538 -24.47 -4.17 24.43
C ALA A 538 -24.61 -5.69 24.42
N ASP A 539 -24.23 -6.36 23.33
CA ASP A 539 -24.39 -7.81 23.14
C ASP A 539 -23.10 -8.50 22.66
N TRP A 540 -22.01 -7.76 22.51
CA TRP A 540 -20.71 -8.23 22.02
C TRP A 540 -20.77 -8.91 20.66
N LYS A 541 -21.76 -8.56 19.85
CA LYS A 541 -21.86 -9.06 18.49
C LYS A 541 -20.75 -8.47 17.64
N VAL A 542 -20.01 -9.34 16.95
CA VAL A 542 -18.94 -8.97 16.03
C VAL A 542 -19.52 -8.69 14.65
N HIS A 543 -19.02 -7.67 13.99
CA HIS A 543 -19.34 -7.32 12.61
C HIS A 543 -18.06 -7.13 11.82
N ALA A 544 -17.95 -7.82 10.68
CA ALA A 544 -16.86 -7.68 9.72
C ALA A 544 -17.29 -6.70 8.62
N ILE A 545 -16.54 -5.62 8.46
CA ILE A 545 -16.79 -4.59 7.44
C ILE A 545 -15.58 -4.46 6.51
N ASP A 546 -15.73 -3.71 5.45
CA ASP A 546 -14.71 -3.41 4.44
C ASP A 546 -14.11 -4.64 3.75
N HIS A 547 -14.82 -5.12 2.74
CA HIS A 547 -14.44 -6.25 1.89
C HIS A 547 -14.06 -5.81 0.47
N THR A 548 -13.87 -4.50 0.23
CA THR A 548 -13.62 -3.95 -1.11
C THR A 548 -12.40 -4.53 -1.79
N ARG A 549 -11.47 -5.14 -1.03
CA ARG A 549 -10.22 -5.77 -1.49
C ARG A 549 -10.21 -7.29 -1.43
N ALA A 550 -11.37 -7.91 -1.19
CA ALA A 550 -11.50 -9.37 -1.15
C ALA A 550 -11.60 -10.01 -2.54
N PHE A 551 -11.87 -11.31 -2.58
CA PHE A 551 -12.13 -12.13 -3.78
C PHE A 551 -11.00 -12.13 -4.80
N ARG A 552 -9.76 -12.16 -4.32
CA ARG A 552 -8.59 -12.37 -5.18
C ARG A 552 -8.67 -13.71 -5.90
N THR A 553 -8.08 -13.77 -7.09
CA THR A 553 -8.05 -14.98 -7.94
C THR A 553 -7.06 -16.05 -7.47
N ARG A 554 -6.23 -15.73 -6.46
CA ARG A 554 -5.29 -16.69 -5.84
C ARG A 554 -6.03 -17.85 -5.20
N THR A 555 -5.51 -19.05 -5.39
CA THR A 555 -6.06 -20.27 -4.80
C THR A 555 -5.46 -20.62 -3.44
N SER A 556 -4.34 -19.99 -3.06
CA SER A 556 -3.76 -20.02 -1.71
C SER A 556 -4.59 -19.21 -0.71
N PHE A 557 -4.24 -19.29 0.58
CA PHE A 557 -4.80 -18.40 1.60
C PHE A 557 -3.99 -17.10 1.72
N PRO A 558 -4.57 -16.03 2.28
CA PRO A 558 -3.81 -14.85 2.69
C PRO A 558 -2.63 -15.21 3.59
N PRO A 559 -1.48 -14.49 3.51
CA PRO A 559 -0.24 -14.84 4.22
C PRO A 559 -0.37 -14.85 5.75
N ASP A 560 -1.26 -14.04 6.30
CA ASP A 560 -1.51 -13.90 7.75
C ASP A 560 -2.40 -15.00 8.32
N VAL A 561 -2.99 -15.86 7.48
CA VAL A 561 -3.88 -16.93 7.89
C VAL A 561 -3.11 -18.18 8.32
N ARG A 562 -3.26 -18.56 9.59
CA ARG A 562 -2.64 -19.77 10.12
C ARG A 562 -3.51 -20.99 9.82
N HIS A 563 -2.95 -22.00 9.17
CA HIS A 563 -3.68 -23.25 8.82
C HIS A 563 -4.41 -23.92 9.99
N LYS A 564 -3.88 -23.82 11.23
CA LYS A 564 -4.52 -24.41 12.42
C LYS A 564 -5.86 -23.76 12.81
N ASP A 565 -6.11 -22.56 12.31
CA ASP A 565 -7.30 -21.76 12.65
C ASP A 565 -8.46 -21.97 11.66
N LEU A 566 -8.26 -22.80 10.63
CA LEU A 566 -9.20 -22.99 9.51
C LEU A 566 -10.13 -24.22 9.66
N THR A 567 -10.52 -24.59 10.88
CA THR A 567 -11.46 -25.70 11.07
C THR A 567 -12.89 -25.15 11.24
N PRO A 568 -13.78 -25.29 10.25
CA PRO A 568 -15.16 -24.82 10.37
C PRO A 568 -15.97 -25.65 11.36
N PRO A 569 -16.96 -25.06 12.05
CA PRO A 569 -17.96 -25.80 12.77
C PRO A 569 -18.72 -26.74 11.83
N PRO A 570 -19.28 -27.89 12.32
CA PRO A 570 -19.94 -28.90 11.47
C PRO A 570 -21.01 -28.33 10.54
N GLU A 571 -21.91 -27.50 11.05
CA GLU A 571 -22.98 -26.89 10.25
C GLU A 571 -22.43 -25.94 9.14
N MET A 572 -21.37 -25.20 9.44
CA MET A 572 -20.73 -24.35 8.46
C MET A 572 -19.97 -25.17 7.42
N ALA A 573 -19.30 -26.26 7.85
CA ALA A 573 -18.63 -27.19 6.95
C ALA A 573 -19.62 -27.81 5.95
N GLU A 574 -20.79 -28.22 6.41
CA GLU A 574 -21.87 -28.78 5.58
C GLU A 574 -22.35 -27.75 4.55
N ARG A 575 -22.63 -26.51 4.97
CA ARG A 575 -23.02 -25.41 4.07
C ARG A 575 -21.92 -25.07 3.05
N MET A 576 -20.68 -25.05 3.49
CA MET A 576 -19.52 -24.81 2.60
C MET A 576 -19.37 -25.96 1.59
N ALA A 577 -19.53 -27.22 2.01
CA ALA A 577 -19.47 -28.40 1.13
C ALA A 577 -20.58 -28.40 0.06
N ALA A 578 -21.72 -27.81 0.37
CA ALA A 578 -22.85 -27.70 -0.54
C ALA A 578 -22.68 -26.61 -1.62
N LEU A 579 -21.64 -25.75 -1.54
CA LEU A 579 -21.34 -24.75 -2.55
C LEU A 579 -20.76 -25.44 -3.80
N ASP A 580 -21.22 -25.05 -4.96
CA ASP A 580 -20.70 -25.46 -6.26
C ASP A 580 -20.67 -24.29 -7.24
N VAL A 581 -20.09 -24.49 -8.44
CA VAL A 581 -20.01 -23.43 -9.45
C VAL A 581 -21.39 -22.90 -9.84
N PRO A 582 -22.42 -23.75 -10.16
CA PRO A 582 -23.75 -23.25 -10.50
C PRO A 582 -24.38 -22.39 -9.40
N LYS A 583 -24.31 -22.81 -8.13
CA LYS A 583 -24.87 -22.06 -7.00
C LYS A 583 -24.18 -20.73 -6.78
N LEU A 584 -22.83 -20.71 -6.82
CA LEU A 584 -22.08 -19.47 -6.68
C LEU A 584 -22.31 -18.53 -7.88
N LYS A 585 -22.38 -19.05 -9.11
CA LYS A 585 -22.75 -18.24 -10.27
C LYS A 585 -24.15 -17.62 -10.14
N ALA A 586 -25.13 -18.39 -9.71
CA ALA A 586 -26.48 -17.88 -9.51
C ALA A 586 -26.56 -16.79 -8.43
N ALA A 587 -25.77 -16.90 -7.35
CA ALA A 587 -25.79 -15.97 -6.24
C ALA A 587 -24.84 -14.78 -6.39
N LEU A 588 -23.66 -14.99 -7.00
CA LEU A 588 -22.54 -14.06 -7.00
C LEU A 588 -22.06 -13.66 -8.40
N GLY A 589 -22.54 -14.30 -9.48
CA GLY A 589 -22.04 -14.10 -10.85
C GLY A 589 -22.26 -12.71 -11.42
N GLU A 590 -23.12 -11.90 -10.79
CA GLU A 590 -23.26 -10.47 -11.11
C GLU A 590 -22.09 -9.63 -10.55
N TRP A 591 -21.42 -10.14 -9.48
CA TRP A 591 -20.42 -9.40 -8.72
C TRP A 591 -19.02 -9.99 -8.89
N LEU A 592 -18.91 -11.29 -9.15
CA LEU A 592 -17.68 -12.06 -9.31
C LEU A 592 -17.63 -12.75 -10.66
N ASP A 593 -16.46 -12.83 -11.25
CA ASP A 593 -16.25 -13.62 -12.45
C ASP A 593 -16.01 -15.11 -12.15
N ASP A 594 -15.93 -15.92 -13.21
CA ASP A 594 -15.75 -17.38 -13.15
C ASP A 594 -14.42 -17.77 -12.47
N ILE A 595 -13.38 -16.96 -12.61
CA ILE A 595 -12.05 -17.23 -12.03
C ILE A 595 -12.10 -17.00 -10.52
N GLN A 596 -12.70 -15.90 -10.09
CA GLN A 596 -12.91 -15.59 -8.68
C GLN A 596 -13.78 -16.64 -7.99
N ILE A 597 -14.88 -17.06 -8.63
CA ILE A 597 -15.75 -18.14 -8.12
C ILE A 597 -14.98 -19.45 -7.96
N ARG A 598 -14.17 -19.84 -8.95
CA ARG A 598 -13.33 -21.04 -8.87
C ARG A 598 -12.27 -20.94 -7.77
N ALA A 599 -11.67 -19.76 -7.58
CA ALA A 599 -10.69 -19.53 -6.53
C ALA A 599 -11.33 -19.67 -5.13
N VAL A 600 -12.54 -19.13 -4.91
CA VAL A 600 -13.32 -19.36 -3.67
C VAL A 600 -13.54 -20.85 -3.43
N LEU A 601 -13.95 -21.61 -4.44
CA LEU A 601 -14.17 -23.06 -4.31
C LEU A 601 -12.89 -23.83 -4.00
N LYS A 602 -11.75 -23.43 -4.58
CA LYS A 602 -10.46 -24.04 -4.27
C LYS A 602 -10.05 -23.81 -2.82
N ARG A 603 -10.18 -22.59 -2.32
CA ARG A 603 -9.91 -22.27 -0.91
C ARG A 603 -10.89 -23.00 0.03
N ARG A 604 -12.18 -23.08 -0.33
CA ARG A 604 -13.16 -23.90 0.39
C ARG A 604 -12.71 -25.35 0.53
N ASP A 605 -12.28 -25.99 -0.57
CA ASP A 605 -11.83 -27.38 -0.57
C ASP A 605 -10.61 -27.60 0.34
N GLN A 606 -9.68 -26.64 0.34
CA GLN A 606 -8.53 -26.65 1.25
C GLN A 606 -8.97 -26.54 2.72
N ILE A 607 -9.91 -25.65 3.06
CA ILE A 607 -10.47 -25.52 4.42
C ILE A 607 -11.12 -26.84 4.86
N LEU A 608 -11.97 -27.43 4.01
CA LEU A 608 -12.68 -28.68 4.33
C LEU A 608 -11.73 -29.89 4.46
N SER A 609 -10.65 -29.93 3.66
CA SER A 609 -9.67 -31.02 3.72
C SER A 609 -8.91 -31.09 5.05
N GLN A 610 -8.76 -29.96 5.73
CA GLN A 610 -8.12 -29.89 7.05
C GLN A 610 -9.02 -30.45 8.16
N SER A 611 -10.33 -30.37 8.00
CA SER A 611 -11.31 -30.93 8.97
C SER A 611 -11.29 -32.46 9.00
N GLY A 612 -10.91 -33.13 7.90
CA GLY A 612 -10.84 -34.59 7.79
C GLY A 612 -9.57 -35.24 8.37
N LYS A 613 -8.52 -34.45 8.67
CA LYS A 613 -7.23 -34.96 9.17
C LYS A 613 -7.14 -35.07 10.71
N LYS A 614 -8.18 -34.70 11.44
CA LYS A 614 -8.27 -34.80 12.92
C LYS A 614 -9.14 -35.96 13.38
N LYS A 615 -9.06 -37.12 12.73
CA LYS A 615 -9.60 -38.39 13.25
C LYS A 615 -8.47 -39.36 13.58
#